data_d4fb0f182e53a0757a59a0980887db1e
#
_entry.id   d4fb0f182e53a0757a59a0980887db1e
#
_cell.length_a   1.000
_cell.length_b   1.000
_cell.length_c   1.000
_cell.angle_alpha   90.00
_cell.angle_beta   90.00
_cell.angle_gamma   90.00
#
_symmetry.space_group_name_H-M   'P 1'
#
loop_
_entity.id
_entity.type
_entity.pdbx_description
1 polymer ?
#
loop_
_entity_poly.entity_id
_entity_poly.type
_entity_poly.pdbx_seq_one_letter_code
_entity_poly.pdbx_strand_id
1 'polypeptide(L)'
;MSTGAATDCRDRQVSAADAVSVVRPGDKVFVGSACATPRTLVDALEQLWLSGVVLVHFLTDRVGKGDPPHTNYRHRVFYVGRDVRALHDVRAVREAGLVEYVPISLGDVPQLFHNGQVPLDVAMVQVAPPDPDGTCSLGISVDVTKAATLAARAVIAEVNPAMPRTAGDSRIPVDRIASFVPVETPVVEYLHDPAGEVAEQIARYVARLIDDRSTLQVGLGRVPNEMLAHLTNRRELAIHSDVITEPVVDLVAAGVVTGPVATSWAMGSKRLYDLVDDDPRFAFHPVEYICDPTVIGSKERMVSVTQAFTIDLTGQVCTESLDGALYGGVSTGPAFHRGALASLDGMAIVCLASRTPAGRSAIRLDLGPDEPVAIARADVHWVITEYGTAYLFGRSVAERAVALIEIAHPEVRSELLDAAIERGLVGPRQQLRSRTAYPVAEVRDVRLRDGRELRLRPTRTSDTRAMQDLFYRLSEEDRETRFLHKLSSLTDSAAQHLCSVDYEEEMAFAAVVGPAAHERIVGASFYYLSPATGLAEVAYMIDPDWQGLGLGGILHAELVAYAREHGAHGLTADVLLGNTRMMRVFERGDHSLSVKTEGGVEELTMLF
;
A
#
# COMPACT_ATOMS: atom_id res chain seq x y z
N MET A 1 -25.11 -11.18 41.71
CA MET A 1 -25.96 -11.24 40.49
C MET A 1 -25.31 -12.04 39.34
N SER A 2 -24.18 -12.74 39.56
CA SER A 2 -23.42 -13.44 38.50
C SER A 2 -23.89 -14.87 38.15
N THR A 3 -24.84 -15.44 38.86
CA THR A 3 -25.34 -16.80 38.61
C THR A 3 -26.48 -16.87 37.57
N GLY A 4 -27.15 -15.77 37.27
CA GLY A 4 -28.32 -15.75 36.37
C GLY A 4 -27.96 -15.89 34.88
N ALA A 5 -26.94 -15.17 34.41
CA ALA A 5 -26.57 -15.18 32.98
C ALA A 5 -26.02 -16.54 32.50
N ALA A 6 -25.19 -17.18 33.34
CA ALA A 6 -24.64 -18.51 33.03
C ALA A 6 -25.69 -19.63 33.06
N THR A 7 -26.79 -19.48 33.84
CA THR A 7 -27.91 -20.44 33.87
C THR A 7 -28.78 -20.26 32.63
N ASP A 8 -29.10 -19.02 32.24
CA ASP A 8 -29.90 -18.71 31.06
C ASP A 8 -29.26 -19.18 29.74
N CYS A 9 -27.91 -19.13 29.62
CA CYS A 9 -27.22 -19.67 28.45
C CYS A 9 -27.32 -21.20 28.32
N ARG A 10 -27.31 -21.94 29.43
CA ARG A 10 -27.43 -23.40 29.40
C ARG A 10 -28.78 -23.86 28.93
N ASP A 11 -29.83 -23.14 29.30
CA ASP A 11 -31.21 -23.47 28.91
C ASP A 11 -31.49 -23.21 27.42
N ARG A 12 -30.63 -22.40 26.77
CA ARG A 12 -30.67 -22.08 25.32
C ARG A 12 -29.63 -22.84 24.50
N GLN A 13 -28.93 -23.81 25.08
CA GLN A 13 -28.01 -24.68 24.35
C GLN A 13 -28.77 -25.71 23.53
N VAL A 14 -28.44 -25.79 22.24
CA VAL A 14 -29.07 -26.69 21.28
C VAL A 14 -28.06 -27.27 20.31
N SER A 15 -28.43 -28.27 19.54
CA SER A 15 -27.63 -28.75 18.41
C SER A 15 -27.59 -27.73 17.27
N ALA A 16 -26.60 -27.83 16.39
CA ALA A 16 -26.54 -26.98 15.20
C ALA A 16 -27.78 -27.15 14.30
N ALA A 17 -28.29 -28.38 14.15
CA ALA A 17 -29.47 -28.66 13.38
C ALA A 17 -30.73 -27.99 13.98
N ASP A 18 -30.87 -28.01 15.32
CA ASP A 18 -31.98 -27.32 15.99
C ASP A 18 -31.86 -25.81 15.89
N ALA A 19 -30.61 -25.26 16.04
CA ALA A 19 -30.38 -23.85 15.93
C ALA A 19 -30.75 -23.28 14.54
N VAL A 20 -30.32 -23.93 13.45
CA VAL A 20 -30.63 -23.48 12.08
C VAL A 20 -32.08 -23.72 11.68
N SER A 21 -32.89 -24.50 12.44
CA SER A 21 -34.29 -24.69 12.18
C SER A 21 -35.15 -23.42 12.29
N VAL A 22 -34.62 -22.36 12.88
CA VAL A 22 -35.24 -21.03 12.93
C VAL A 22 -35.26 -20.33 11.56
N VAL A 23 -34.39 -20.74 10.62
CA VAL A 23 -34.32 -20.21 9.26
C VAL A 23 -35.53 -20.72 8.44
N ARG A 24 -36.14 -19.82 7.72
CA ARG A 24 -37.33 -20.09 6.89
C ARG A 24 -37.04 -19.90 5.41
N PRO A 25 -37.80 -20.50 4.50
CA PRO A 25 -37.71 -20.16 3.08
C PRO A 25 -37.84 -18.65 2.84
N GLY A 26 -36.94 -18.09 2.05
CA GLY A 26 -36.89 -16.66 1.74
C GLY A 26 -36.16 -15.80 2.73
N ASP A 27 -35.68 -16.31 3.87
CA ASP A 27 -34.92 -15.55 4.87
C ASP A 27 -33.59 -15.07 4.33
N LYS A 28 -33.14 -13.92 4.83
CA LYS A 28 -31.77 -13.38 4.65
C LYS A 28 -30.96 -13.72 5.87
N VAL A 29 -29.94 -14.53 5.66
CA VAL A 29 -29.08 -15.08 6.72
C VAL A 29 -27.70 -14.45 6.62
N PHE A 30 -27.31 -13.67 7.62
CA PHE A 30 -25.94 -13.20 7.74
C PHE A 30 -25.03 -14.31 8.24
N VAL A 31 -23.87 -14.46 7.62
CA VAL A 31 -22.82 -15.42 8.02
C VAL A 31 -21.61 -14.64 8.54
N GLY A 32 -21.21 -14.94 9.77
CA GLY A 32 -20.05 -14.35 10.43
C GLY A 32 -18.77 -14.44 9.60
N SER A 33 -17.93 -13.41 9.70
CA SER A 33 -16.88 -13.10 8.74
C SER A 33 -15.55 -13.78 9.06
N ALA A 34 -14.71 -13.85 8.04
CA ALA A 34 -13.29 -14.19 8.07
C ALA A 34 -12.99 -15.50 8.83
N CYS A 35 -12.01 -15.47 9.69
CA CYS A 35 -11.57 -16.64 10.47
C CYS A 35 -12.56 -17.01 11.61
N ALA A 36 -13.56 -16.15 11.89
CA ALA A 36 -14.66 -16.45 12.82
C ALA A 36 -15.93 -16.97 12.11
N THR A 37 -15.84 -17.42 10.87
CA THR A 37 -16.97 -18.06 10.16
C THR A 37 -17.50 -19.25 10.96
N PRO A 38 -18.83 -19.28 11.29
CA PRO A 38 -19.45 -20.34 12.09
C PRO A 38 -19.69 -21.59 11.24
N ARG A 39 -18.64 -22.37 11.01
CA ARG A 39 -18.62 -23.50 10.06
C ARG A 39 -19.62 -24.59 10.37
N THR A 40 -19.85 -24.91 11.67
CA THR A 40 -20.79 -25.94 12.08
C THR A 40 -22.25 -25.53 11.77
N LEU A 41 -22.56 -24.22 11.97
CA LEU A 41 -23.88 -23.68 11.60
C LEU A 41 -24.06 -23.60 10.09
N VAL A 42 -22.99 -23.23 9.35
CA VAL A 42 -23.01 -23.24 7.87
C VAL A 42 -23.28 -24.65 7.34
N ASP A 43 -22.52 -25.64 7.81
CA ASP A 43 -22.68 -27.04 7.42
C ASP A 43 -24.10 -27.55 7.74
N ALA A 44 -24.67 -27.17 8.90
CA ALA A 44 -26.04 -27.56 9.28
C ALA A 44 -27.09 -26.86 8.41
N LEU A 45 -26.91 -25.58 8.08
CA LEU A 45 -27.83 -24.84 7.20
C LEU A 45 -27.86 -25.45 5.79
N GLU A 46 -26.71 -25.85 5.28
CA GLU A 46 -26.56 -26.46 3.97
C GLU A 46 -27.35 -27.79 3.86
N GLN A 47 -27.61 -28.47 4.97
CA GLN A 47 -28.43 -29.71 4.99
C GLN A 47 -29.96 -29.45 4.90
N LEU A 48 -30.42 -28.21 5.10
CA LEU A 48 -31.86 -27.91 5.16
C LEU A 48 -32.53 -27.76 3.79
N TRP A 49 -31.79 -27.55 2.70
CA TRP A 49 -32.32 -27.40 1.33
C TRP A 49 -33.50 -26.40 1.20
N LEU A 50 -33.42 -25.26 1.93
CA LEU A 50 -34.49 -24.27 1.95
C LEU A 50 -34.48 -23.46 0.64
N SER A 51 -35.68 -23.17 0.11
CA SER A 51 -35.83 -22.36 -1.10
C SER A 51 -35.78 -20.87 -0.79
N GLY A 52 -35.13 -20.09 -1.68
CA GLY A 52 -35.14 -18.62 -1.66
C GLY A 52 -34.32 -17.98 -0.57
N VAL A 53 -33.54 -18.72 0.20
CA VAL A 53 -32.64 -18.18 1.21
C VAL A 53 -31.54 -17.38 0.54
N VAL A 54 -31.21 -16.22 1.11
CA VAL A 54 -30.11 -15.35 0.69
C VAL A 54 -29.05 -15.31 1.80
N LEU A 55 -27.85 -15.80 1.53
CA LEU A 55 -26.71 -15.68 2.43
C LEU A 55 -26.06 -14.31 2.22
N VAL A 56 -26.03 -13.50 3.27
CA VAL A 56 -25.40 -12.18 3.29
C VAL A 56 -24.07 -12.31 4.00
N HIS A 57 -22.97 -12.02 3.31
CA HIS A 57 -21.65 -12.19 3.92
C HIS A 57 -20.59 -11.25 3.31
N PHE A 58 -19.52 -11.03 4.06
CA PHE A 58 -18.38 -10.24 3.63
C PHE A 58 -17.25 -11.15 3.14
N LEU A 59 -16.45 -11.67 4.04
CA LEU A 59 -15.37 -12.60 3.77
C LEU A 59 -15.64 -13.85 4.60
N THR A 60 -15.67 -15.02 4.02
CA THR A 60 -16.04 -16.25 4.73
C THR A 60 -15.09 -17.39 4.41
N ASP A 61 -15.11 -18.43 5.25
CA ASP A 61 -14.45 -19.70 4.97
C ASP A 61 -15.50 -20.80 4.76
N ARG A 62 -15.33 -21.58 3.71
CA ARG A 62 -16.11 -22.77 3.37
C ARG A 62 -17.58 -22.56 3.00
N VAL A 63 -18.09 -21.34 2.93
CA VAL A 63 -19.46 -21.11 2.45
C VAL A 63 -19.58 -21.55 0.99
N GLY A 64 -20.44 -22.53 0.73
CA GLY A 64 -20.64 -23.08 -0.61
C GLY A 64 -19.58 -24.10 -1.08
N LYS A 65 -18.75 -24.64 -0.20
CA LYS A 65 -17.77 -25.70 -0.50
C LYS A 65 -18.34 -27.12 -0.46
N GLY A 66 -19.66 -27.29 -0.34
CA GLY A 66 -20.30 -28.61 -0.45
C GLY A 66 -19.98 -29.29 -1.79
N ASP A 67 -19.91 -30.63 -1.80
CA ASP A 67 -19.71 -31.41 -3.02
C ASP A 67 -21.00 -32.25 -3.30
N PRO A 68 -21.86 -31.85 -4.26
CA PRO A 68 -21.78 -30.66 -5.11
C PRO A 68 -22.07 -29.34 -4.34
N PRO A 69 -21.54 -28.20 -4.79
CA PRO A 69 -21.82 -26.93 -4.14
C PRO A 69 -23.32 -26.65 -4.15
N HIS A 70 -23.82 -26.14 -3.01
CA HIS A 70 -25.25 -25.85 -2.89
C HIS A 70 -25.66 -24.70 -3.83
N THR A 71 -26.32 -25.05 -4.91
CA THR A 71 -26.87 -24.10 -5.89
C THR A 71 -28.25 -23.55 -5.49
N ASN A 72 -28.71 -23.85 -4.26
CA ASN A 72 -30.05 -23.46 -3.82
C ASN A 72 -30.08 -22.11 -3.11
N TYR A 73 -28.94 -21.61 -2.63
CA TYR A 73 -28.86 -20.34 -1.93
C TYR A 73 -28.30 -19.26 -2.85
N ARG A 74 -28.86 -18.06 -2.71
CA ARG A 74 -28.26 -16.85 -3.30
C ARG A 74 -27.22 -16.29 -2.33
N HIS A 75 -26.16 -15.74 -2.86
CA HIS A 75 -25.10 -15.09 -2.09
C HIS A 75 -25.09 -13.60 -2.39
N ARG A 76 -25.32 -12.76 -1.39
CA ARG A 76 -25.14 -11.32 -1.47
C ARG A 76 -23.86 -10.96 -0.74
N VAL A 77 -22.87 -10.47 -1.48
CA VAL A 77 -21.51 -10.29 -1.00
C VAL A 77 -21.04 -8.85 -1.15
N PHE A 78 -20.26 -8.38 -0.19
CA PHE A 78 -19.63 -7.07 -0.18
C PHE A 78 -18.15 -7.12 -0.62
N TYR A 79 -17.62 -8.32 -0.74
CA TYR A 79 -16.27 -8.60 -1.22
C TYR A 79 -16.22 -10.00 -1.84
N VAL A 80 -15.51 -10.13 -2.97
CA VAL A 80 -15.39 -11.41 -3.67
C VAL A 80 -14.13 -12.13 -3.22
N GLY A 81 -14.24 -12.81 -2.08
CA GLY A 81 -13.18 -13.63 -1.51
C GLY A 81 -12.96 -14.96 -2.26
N ARG A 82 -12.04 -15.78 -1.75
CA ARG A 82 -11.67 -17.08 -2.36
C ARG A 82 -12.89 -17.99 -2.54
N ASP A 83 -13.75 -18.09 -1.53
CA ASP A 83 -14.92 -18.95 -1.55
C ASP A 83 -15.94 -18.53 -2.59
N VAL A 84 -16.21 -17.22 -2.65
CA VAL A 84 -17.15 -16.64 -3.60
C VAL A 84 -16.65 -16.78 -5.03
N ARG A 85 -15.34 -16.63 -5.26
CA ARG A 85 -14.74 -16.88 -6.59
C ARG A 85 -14.93 -18.34 -7.00
N ALA A 86 -14.63 -19.27 -6.09
CA ALA A 86 -14.80 -20.69 -6.36
C ALA A 86 -16.26 -21.04 -6.70
N LEU A 87 -17.24 -20.43 -6.02
CA LEU A 87 -18.66 -20.56 -6.36
C LEU A 87 -18.99 -19.95 -7.72
N HIS A 88 -18.52 -18.75 -8.01
CA HIS A 88 -18.79 -18.04 -9.27
C HIS A 88 -18.17 -18.77 -10.47
N ASP A 89 -17.08 -19.52 -10.27
CA ASP A 89 -16.46 -20.35 -11.31
C ASP A 89 -17.30 -21.59 -11.66
N VAL A 90 -18.24 -21.98 -10.77
CA VAL A 90 -19.20 -23.05 -11.07
C VAL A 90 -20.22 -22.55 -12.09
N ARG A 91 -20.21 -23.13 -13.30
CA ARG A 91 -21.06 -22.72 -14.42
C ARG A 91 -22.54 -22.59 -14.05
N ALA A 92 -23.09 -23.56 -13.31
CA ALA A 92 -24.48 -23.53 -12.89
C ALA A 92 -24.84 -22.37 -11.96
N VAL A 93 -23.92 -21.99 -11.05
CA VAL A 93 -24.07 -20.85 -10.12
C VAL A 93 -24.09 -19.54 -10.90
N ARG A 94 -23.15 -19.38 -11.85
CA ARG A 94 -23.04 -18.21 -12.71
C ARG A 94 -24.24 -18.05 -13.64
N GLU A 95 -24.66 -19.12 -14.32
CA GLU A 95 -25.81 -19.10 -15.23
C GLU A 95 -27.14 -18.83 -14.48
N ALA A 96 -27.25 -19.26 -13.23
CA ALA A 96 -28.40 -18.99 -12.39
C ALA A 96 -28.38 -17.62 -11.71
N GLY A 97 -27.27 -16.85 -11.81
CA GLY A 97 -27.12 -15.54 -11.16
C GLY A 97 -27.21 -15.60 -9.65
N LEU A 98 -26.62 -16.64 -9.03
CA LEU A 98 -26.75 -16.88 -7.59
C LEU A 98 -25.80 -16.05 -6.74
N VAL A 99 -24.78 -15.39 -7.32
CA VAL A 99 -23.86 -14.49 -6.62
C VAL A 99 -24.15 -13.05 -7.02
N GLU A 100 -24.56 -12.24 -6.06
CA GLU A 100 -24.85 -10.81 -6.20
C GLU A 100 -23.77 -10.02 -5.45
N TYR A 101 -22.87 -9.35 -6.18
CA TYR A 101 -21.89 -8.44 -5.59
C TYR A 101 -22.48 -7.04 -5.41
N VAL A 102 -22.29 -6.45 -4.23
CA VAL A 102 -22.71 -5.09 -3.91
C VAL A 102 -21.46 -4.20 -3.80
N PRO A 103 -21.21 -3.31 -4.77
CA PRO A 103 -20.06 -2.39 -4.73
C PRO A 103 -20.30 -1.28 -3.70
N ILE A 104 -19.74 -1.45 -2.52
CA ILE A 104 -19.87 -0.52 -1.39
C ILE A 104 -18.58 -0.49 -0.57
N SER A 105 -18.24 0.67 0.00
CA SER A 105 -17.19 0.73 1.02
C SER A 105 -17.60 -0.07 2.25
N LEU A 106 -16.69 -0.88 2.77
CA LEU A 106 -17.02 -1.79 3.88
C LEU A 106 -17.51 -1.05 5.13
N GLY A 107 -16.98 0.15 5.39
CA GLY A 107 -17.43 1.01 6.51
C GLY A 107 -18.89 1.43 6.42
N ASP A 108 -19.49 1.40 5.21
CA ASP A 108 -20.88 1.81 4.99
C ASP A 108 -21.87 0.63 5.07
N VAL A 109 -21.39 -0.62 5.05
CA VAL A 109 -22.25 -1.83 5.11
C VAL A 109 -23.14 -1.85 6.35
N PRO A 110 -22.68 -1.50 7.57
CA PRO A 110 -23.54 -1.46 8.76
C PRO A 110 -24.78 -0.62 8.59
N GLN A 111 -24.74 0.47 7.83
CA GLN A 111 -25.91 1.31 7.57
C GLN A 111 -27.00 0.56 6.80
N LEU A 112 -26.61 -0.36 5.88
CA LEU A 112 -27.59 -1.16 5.12
C LEU A 112 -28.42 -2.06 6.04
N PHE A 113 -27.83 -2.53 7.13
CA PHE A 113 -28.50 -3.33 8.15
C PHE A 113 -29.38 -2.47 9.06
N HIS A 114 -28.82 -1.37 9.59
CA HIS A 114 -29.53 -0.50 10.51
C HIS A 114 -30.74 0.19 9.89
N ASN A 115 -30.66 0.61 8.64
CA ASN A 115 -31.79 1.29 7.95
C ASN A 115 -32.73 0.32 7.23
N GLY A 116 -32.48 -0.99 7.31
CA GLY A 116 -33.31 -2.05 6.71
C GLY A 116 -33.25 -2.15 5.19
N GLN A 117 -32.28 -1.53 4.51
CA GLN A 117 -32.07 -1.73 3.07
C GLN A 117 -31.64 -3.17 2.77
N VAL A 118 -30.87 -3.78 3.67
CA VAL A 118 -30.59 -5.21 3.71
C VAL A 118 -31.11 -5.74 5.05
N PRO A 119 -32.41 -6.05 5.16
CA PRO A 119 -32.97 -6.62 6.38
C PRO A 119 -32.37 -8.01 6.61
N LEU A 120 -32.06 -8.33 7.87
CA LEU A 120 -31.52 -9.61 8.27
C LEU A 120 -32.52 -10.36 9.14
N ASP A 121 -32.88 -11.59 8.75
CA ASP A 121 -33.75 -12.45 9.51
C ASP A 121 -32.99 -13.24 10.57
N VAL A 122 -31.82 -13.80 10.19
CA VAL A 122 -30.99 -14.58 11.09
C VAL A 122 -29.53 -14.13 10.92
N ALA A 123 -28.79 -13.97 12.04
CA ALA A 123 -27.35 -13.86 12.04
C ALA A 123 -26.72 -15.10 12.67
N MET A 124 -25.87 -15.77 11.90
CA MET A 124 -25.04 -16.90 12.34
C MET A 124 -23.64 -16.38 12.67
N VAL A 125 -23.22 -16.52 13.91
CA VAL A 125 -21.92 -15.99 14.37
C VAL A 125 -21.15 -17.00 15.22
N GLN A 126 -19.86 -16.78 15.41
CA GLN A 126 -19.05 -17.50 16.38
C GLN A 126 -18.60 -16.53 17.48
N VAL A 127 -18.69 -16.95 18.73
CA VAL A 127 -18.38 -16.12 19.91
C VAL A 127 -17.55 -16.91 20.92
N ALA A 128 -16.82 -16.16 21.77
CA ALA A 128 -16.24 -16.72 22.99
C ALA A 128 -17.36 -17.13 23.98
N PRO A 129 -17.07 -18.04 24.94
CA PRO A 129 -18.00 -18.34 26.01
C PRO A 129 -18.47 -17.09 26.76
N PRO A 130 -19.74 -17.07 27.21
CA PRO A 130 -20.32 -15.92 27.92
C PRO A 130 -19.47 -15.49 29.12
N ASP A 131 -19.29 -14.18 29.23
CA ASP A 131 -18.61 -13.56 30.36
C ASP A 131 -19.56 -13.31 31.54
N PRO A 132 -19.03 -13.14 32.78
CA PRO A 132 -19.83 -12.88 33.97
C PRO A 132 -20.70 -11.60 33.91
N ASP A 133 -20.34 -10.65 33.04
CA ASP A 133 -21.07 -9.40 32.81
C ASP A 133 -22.30 -9.56 31.93
N GLY A 134 -22.58 -10.76 31.42
CA GLY A 134 -23.70 -11.04 30.55
C GLY A 134 -23.49 -10.69 29.08
N THR A 135 -22.24 -10.67 28.64
CA THR A 135 -21.86 -10.44 27.24
C THR A 135 -21.10 -11.64 26.65
N CYS A 136 -21.03 -11.73 25.34
CA CYS A 136 -20.13 -12.62 24.60
C CYS A 136 -19.21 -11.77 23.70
N SER A 137 -17.90 -12.10 23.68
CA SER A 137 -16.99 -11.49 22.71
C SER A 137 -17.21 -12.11 21.33
N LEU A 138 -17.27 -11.27 20.29
CA LEU A 138 -17.19 -11.67 18.89
C LEU A 138 -15.77 -12.12 18.48
N GLY A 139 -14.83 -12.00 19.41
CA GLY A 139 -13.45 -12.46 19.24
C GLY A 139 -12.72 -11.68 18.14
N ILE A 140 -12.19 -12.45 17.21
CA ILE A 140 -11.31 -11.94 16.14
C ILE A 140 -12.05 -11.34 14.95
N SER A 141 -13.38 -11.22 14.95
CA SER A 141 -14.14 -10.70 13.79
C SER A 141 -15.36 -9.89 14.25
N VAL A 142 -15.11 -8.62 14.54
CA VAL A 142 -16.14 -7.67 14.98
C VAL A 142 -16.78 -6.98 13.77
N ASP A 143 -15.98 -6.51 12.86
CA ASP A 143 -16.25 -5.96 11.52
C ASP A 143 -17.72 -5.52 11.27
N VAL A 144 -18.36 -6.04 10.24
CA VAL A 144 -19.82 -5.88 9.96
C VAL A 144 -20.66 -6.83 10.81
N THR A 145 -20.03 -7.81 11.46
CA THR A 145 -20.68 -8.86 12.25
C THR A 145 -21.44 -8.28 13.43
N LYS A 146 -20.88 -7.31 14.13
CA LYS A 146 -21.56 -6.66 15.25
C LYS A 146 -22.85 -5.97 14.82
N ALA A 147 -22.81 -5.16 13.75
CA ALA A 147 -24.00 -4.50 13.21
C ALA A 147 -25.05 -5.53 12.75
N ALA A 148 -24.63 -6.63 12.13
CA ALA A 148 -25.52 -7.71 11.72
C ALA A 148 -26.22 -8.37 12.91
N THR A 149 -25.49 -8.63 14.02
CA THR A 149 -26.10 -9.23 15.24
C THR A 149 -27.11 -8.29 15.90
N LEU A 150 -26.88 -6.97 15.83
CA LEU A 150 -27.80 -5.98 16.41
C LEU A 150 -29.07 -5.79 15.54
N ALA A 151 -28.93 -5.91 14.21
CA ALA A 151 -30.03 -5.71 13.26
C ALA A 151 -30.87 -6.97 13.00
N ALA A 152 -30.31 -8.16 13.10
CA ALA A 152 -31.01 -9.42 12.80
C ALA A 152 -32.18 -9.68 13.77
N ARG A 153 -33.25 -10.27 13.24
CA ARG A 153 -34.41 -10.71 14.03
C ARG A 153 -34.03 -11.78 15.07
N ALA A 154 -33.16 -12.71 14.71
CA ALA A 154 -32.63 -13.76 15.58
C ALA A 154 -31.12 -13.91 15.38
N VAL A 155 -30.40 -14.14 16.48
CA VAL A 155 -28.96 -14.46 16.45
C VAL A 155 -28.78 -15.89 16.95
N ILE A 156 -28.07 -16.71 16.19
CA ILE A 156 -27.64 -18.05 16.61
C ILE A 156 -26.11 -18.09 16.62
N ALA A 157 -25.54 -18.59 17.71
CA ALA A 157 -24.11 -18.47 17.92
C ALA A 157 -23.43 -19.82 18.20
N GLU A 158 -22.35 -20.10 17.48
CA GLU A 158 -21.38 -21.09 17.92
C GLU A 158 -20.61 -20.52 19.12
N VAL A 159 -20.58 -21.25 20.21
CA VAL A 159 -19.80 -20.89 21.40
C VAL A 159 -18.54 -21.73 21.41
N ASN A 160 -17.42 -21.08 21.13
CA ASN A 160 -16.13 -21.73 20.98
C ASN A 160 -15.14 -21.26 22.06
N PRO A 161 -14.70 -22.16 22.97
CA PRO A 161 -13.67 -21.82 23.96
C PRO A 161 -12.33 -21.40 23.36
N ALA A 162 -12.05 -21.78 22.10
CA ALA A 162 -10.85 -21.35 21.38
C ALA A 162 -10.93 -19.94 20.79
N MET A 163 -12.11 -19.29 20.81
CA MET A 163 -12.29 -17.92 20.34
C MET A 163 -11.71 -16.94 21.38
N PRO A 164 -10.76 -16.07 20.99
CA PRO A 164 -10.20 -15.07 21.90
C PRO A 164 -11.24 -14.10 22.46
N ARG A 165 -11.03 -13.63 23.66
CA ARG A 165 -11.75 -12.49 24.24
C ARG A 165 -10.99 -11.23 23.91
N THR A 166 -11.53 -10.42 23.03
CA THR A 166 -10.86 -9.20 22.57
C THR A 166 -11.37 -7.97 23.30
N ALA A 167 -10.47 -7.01 23.54
CA ALA A 167 -10.82 -5.71 24.11
C ALA A 167 -11.46 -4.79 23.05
N GLY A 168 -11.87 -3.60 23.45
CA GLY A 168 -12.56 -2.63 22.60
C GLY A 168 -14.06 -2.84 22.59
N ASP A 169 -14.70 -2.54 21.46
CA ASP A 169 -16.16 -2.65 21.28
C ASP A 169 -16.55 -3.97 20.59
N SER A 170 -16.04 -5.09 21.11
CA SER A 170 -16.12 -6.44 20.51
C SER A 170 -17.27 -7.29 21.06
N ARG A 171 -18.06 -6.78 22.00
CA ARG A 171 -19.01 -7.59 22.77
C ARG A 171 -20.44 -7.39 22.30
N ILE A 172 -21.25 -8.46 22.42
CA ILE A 172 -22.70 -8.45 22.23
C ILE A 172 -23.40 -8.97 23.50
N PRO A 173 -24.59 -8.47 23.85
CA PRO A 173 -25.35 -8.97 25.00
C PRO A 173 -25.81 -10.40 24.77
N VAL A 174 -25.73 -11.24 25.81
CA VAL A 174 -26.20 -12.63 25.82
C VAL A 174 -27.68 -12.75 25.47
N ASP A 175 -28.49 -11.78 25.86
CA ASP A 175 -29.93 -11.75 25.59
C ASP A 175 -30.27 -11.57 24.09
N ARG A 176 -29.35 -11.07 23.29
CA ARG A 176 -29.47 -10.99 21.83
C ARG A 176 -29.34 -12.36 21.14
N ILE A 177 -28.74 -13.34 21.80
CA ILE A 177 -28.49 -14.67 21.24
C ILE A 177 -29.66 -15.61 21.57
N ALA A 178 -30.38 -16.02 20.55
CA ALA A 178 -31.55 -16.91 20.69
C ALA A 178 -31.15 -18.35 21.01
N SER A 179 -30.05 -18.84 20.41
CA SER A 179 -29.57 -20.20 20.59
C SER A 179 -28.05 -20.25 20.63
N PHE A 180 -27.50 -21.08 21.53
CA PHE A 180 -26.08 -21.35 21.69
C PHE A 180 -25.76 -22.76 21.20
N VAL A 181 -24.76 -22.88 20.32
CA VAL A 181 -24.27 -24.16 19.82
C VAL A 181 -22.83 -24.35 20.33
N PRO A 182 -22.62 -25.20 21.34
CA PRO A 182 -21.28 -25.47 21.83
C PRO A 182 -20.43 -26.15 20.74
N VAL A 183 -19.23 -25.64 20.49
CA VAL A 183 -18.25 -26.23 19.58
C VAL A 183 -16.87 -26.25 20.23
N GLU A 184 -16.06 -27.25 19.88
CA GLU A 184 -14.68 -27.40 20.34
C GLU A 184 -13.76 -27.55 19.13
N THR A 185 -13.88 -26.63 18.18
CA THR A 185 -13.09 -26.63 16.94
C THR A 185 -12.03 -25.55 16.98
N PRO A 186 -10.83 -25.76 16.41
CA PRO A 186 -9.88 -24.68 16.25
C PRO A 186 -10.51 -23.53 15.45
N VAL A 187 -10.20 -22.30 15.86
CA VAL A 187 -10.52 -21.12 15.06
C VAL A 187 -9.80 -21.23 13.70
N VAL A 188 -10.42 -20.75 12.64
CA VAL A 188 -9.84 -20.83 11.29
C VAL A 188 -8.50 -20.08 11.26
N GLU A 189 -7.47 -20.73 10.76
CA GLU A 189 -6.17 -20.08 10.53
C GLU A 189 -6.04 -19.65 9.06
N TYR A 190 -5.47 -18.48 8.87
CA TYR A 190 -5.19 -17.92 7.56
C TYR A 190 -3.77 -17.35 7.53
N LEU A 191 -2.92 -17.97 6.75
CA LEU A 191 -1.58 -17.47 6.48
C LEU A 191 -1.48 -17.08 5.01
N HIS A 192 -0.81 -15.98 4.75
CA HIS A 192 -0.47 -15.60 3.39
C HIS A 192 0.57 -16.57 2.80
N ASP A 193 0.43 -16.87 1.51
CA ASP A 193 1.50 -17.52 0.78
C ASP A 193 2.77 -16.66 0.84
N PRO A 194 3.96 -17.26 0.83
CA PRO A 194 5.22 -16.51 0.79
C PRO A 194 5.21 -15.49 -0.36
N ALA A 195 5.75 -14.31 -0.08
CA ALA A 195 5.93 -13.29 -1.10
C ALA A 195 6.94 -13.79 -2.15
N GLY A 196 6.63 -13.58 -3.44
CA GLY A 196 7.61 -13.74 -4.51
C GLY A 196 8.47 -12.48 -4.64
N GLU A 197 9.54 -12.56 -5.43
CA GLU A 197 10.53 -11.47 -5.62
C GLU A 197 9.90 -10.10 -5.91
N VAL A 198 8.88 -10.05 -6.77
CA VAL A 198 8.16 -8.82 -7.12
C VAL A 198 7.47 -8.22 -5.88
N ALA A 199 6.74 -9.02 -5.11
CA ALA A 199 6.05 -8.54 -3.92
C ALA A 199 7.04 -8.10 -2.83
N GLU A 200 8.14 -8.81 -2.65
CA GLU A 200 9.21 -8.44 -1.73
C GLU A 200 9.89 -7.12 -2.12
N GLN A 201 10.18 -6.92 -3.40
CA GLN A 201 10.76 -5.68 -3.89
C GLN A 201 9.83 -4.49 -3.64
N ILE A 202 8.54 -4.62 -3.95
CA ILE A 202 7.54 -3.58 -3.68
C ILE A 202 7.45 -3.30 -2.17
N ALA A 203 7.40 -4.35 -1.34
CA ALA A 203 7.33 -4.25 0.12
C ALA A 203 8.51 -3.45 0.70
N ARG A 204 9.72 -3.66 0.18
CA ARG A 204 10.92 -2.89 0.55
C ARG A 204 10.79 -1.41 0.19
N TYR A 205 10.22 -1.08 -0.97
CA TYR A 205 9.97 0.32 -1.34
C TYR A 205 8.96 0.97 -0.41
N VAL A 206 7.85 0.28 -0.10
CA VAL A 206 6.84 0.79 0.84
C VAL A 206 7.45 1.01 2.22
N ALA A 207 8.18 0.03 2.76
CA ALA A 207 8.79 0.11 4.09
C ALA A 207 9.75 1.30 4.27
N ARG A 208 10.41 1.75 3.18
CA ARG A 208 11.30 2.92 3.21
C ARG A 208 10.57 4.25 3.39
N LEU A 209 9.29 4.32 3.00
CA LEU A 209 8.48 5.54 3.17
C LEU A 209 7.89 5.65 4.59
N ILE A 210 7.92 4.57 5.37
CA ILE A 210 7.34 4.53 6.71
C ILE A 210 8.36 5.02 7.71
N ASP A 211 8.04 6.08 8.43
CA ASP A 211 8.87 6.66 9.47
C ASP A 211 8.55 6.09 10.86
N ASP A 212 9.43 6.34 11.84
CA ASP A 212 9.14 6.09 13.25
C ASP A 212 7.88 6.85 13.69
N ARG A 213 7.12 6.29 14.64
CA ARG A 213 5.87 6.83 15.18
C ARG A 213 4.72 6.89 14.17
N SER A 214 4.83 6.21 13.03
CA SER A 214 3.72 6.10 12.09
C SER A 214 2.59 5.25 12.68
N THR A 215 1.35 5.61 12.34
CA THR A 215 0.19 4.74 12.55
C THR A 215 -0.11 4.01 11.25
N LEU A 216 -0.15 2.69 11.26
CA LEU A 216 -0.25 1.87 10.06
C LEU A 216 -1.66 1.33 9.83
N GLN A 217 -2.14 1.45 8.62
CA GLN A 217 -3.16 0.57 8.06
C GLN A 217 -2.49 -0.35 7.03
N VAL A 218 -2.78 -1.63 7.16
CA VAL A 218 -2.21 -2.69 6.32
C VAL A 218 -3.35 -3.42 5.64
N GLY A 219 -3.54 -3.20 4.34
CA GLY A 219 -4.57 -3.88 3.57
C GLY A 219 -4.32 -5.39 3.43
N LEU A 220 -5.36 -6.11 3.04
CA LEU A 220 -5.21 -7.51 2.65
C LEU A 220 -4.37 -7.62 1.38
N GLY A 221 -3.38 -8.48 1.38
CA GLY A 221 -2.53 -8.73 0.22
C GLY A 221 -1.13 -9.20 0.57
N ARG A 222 -0.42 -9.73 -0.42
CA ARG A 222 0.95 -10.24 -0.23
C ARG A 222 1.93 -9.10 0.07
N VAL A 223 1.84 -8.00 -0.66
CA VAL A 223 2.74 -6.85 -0.47
C VAL A 223 2.54 -6.18 0.88
N PRO A 224 1.32 -5.80 1.31
CA PRO A 224 1.11 -5.23 2.64
C PRO A 224 1.57 -6.16 3.77
N ASN A 225 1.35 -7.46 3.64
CA ASN A 225 1.78 -8.43 4.64
C ASN A 225 3.32 -8.56 4.69
N GLU A 226 4.00 -8.63 3.53
CA GLU A 226 5.45 -8.71 3.42
C GLU A 226 6.14 -7.44 3.92
N MET A 227 5.54 -6.27 3.68
CA MET A 227 6.07 -4.98 4.14
C MET A 227 6.35 -4.96 5.64
N LEU A 228 5.48 -5.59 6.45
CA LEU A 228 5.64 -5.63 7.91
C LEU A 228 6.97 -6.27 8.31
N ALA A 229 7.43 -7.30 7.61
CA ALA A 229 8.72 -7.95 7.89
C ALA A 229 9.93 -7.00 7.69
N HIS A 230 9.78 -5.95 6.88
CA HIS A 230 10.84 -4.95 6.62
C HIS A 230 10.82 -3.75 7.57
N LEU A 231 9.94 -3.73 8.59
CA LEU A 231 9.81 -2.62 9.55
C LEU A 231 10.55 -2.86 10.87
N THR A 232 11.33 -3.92 11.01
CA THR A 232 12.01 -4.31 12.26
C THR A 232 12.99 -3.26 12.80
N ASN A 233 13.42 -2.33 11.97
CA ASN A 233 14.30 -1.21 12.35
C ASN A 233 13.54 0.08 12.71
N ARG A 234 12.20 0.07 12.69
CA ARG A 234 11.35 1.21 13.08
C ARG A 234 11.05 1.17 14.57
N ARG A 235 10.53 2.30 15.09
CA ARG A 235 10.25 2.49 16.52
C ARG A 235 8.90 3.15 16.73
N GLU A 236 8.25 2.80 17.84
CA GLU A 236 7.05 3.44 18.34
C GLU A 236 5.89 3.44 17.31
N LEU A 237 5.78 2.38 16.49
CA LEU A 237 4.67 2.25 15.57
C LEU A 237 3.36 1.97 16.31
N ALA A 238 2.25 2.46 15.76
CA ALA A 238 0.88 2.13 16.16
C ALA A 238 0.14 1.51 14.97
N ILE A 239 -0.99 0.86 15.22
CA ILE A 239 -1.83 0.26 14.17
C ILE A 239 -3.26 0.78 14.31
N HIS A 240 -3.82 1.30 13.23
CA HIS A 240 -5.23 1.55 13.05
C HIS A 240 -5.61 0.98 11.69
N SER A 241 -6.09 -0.25 11.68
CA SER A 241 -6.28 -1.05 10.46
C SER A 241 -7.59 -1.83 10.53
N ASP A 242 -8.21 -2.03 9.40
CA ASP A 242 -9.34 -2.95 9.27
C ASP A 242 -8.96 -4.38 9.69
N VAL A 243 -7.79 -4.84 9.28
CA VAL A 243 -7.26 -6.17 9.60
C VAL A 243 -5.88 -6.10 10.23
N ILE A 244 -5.58 -7.06 11.11
CA ILE A 244 -4.22 -7.40 11.52
C ILE A 244 -3.88 -8.83 11.10
N THR A 245 -2.62 -9.05 10.74
CA THR A 245 -2.12 -10.33 10.21
C THR A 245 -0.92 -10.83 11.00
N GLU A 246 -0.49 -12.07 10.74
CA GLU A 246 0.55 -12.79 11.47
C GLU A 246 1.84 -11.99 11.75
N PRO A 247 2.43 -11.21 10.80
CA PRO A 247 3.67 -10.46 11.06
C PRO A 247 3.59 -9.41 12.17
N VAL A 248 2.38 -8.99 12.56
CA VAL A 248 2.19 -8.05 13.69
C VAL A 248 2.73 -8.67 14.99
N VAL A 249 2.66 -10.01 15.14
CA VAL A 249 3.19 -10.72 16.31
C VAL A 249 4.69 -10.48 16.47
N ASP A 250 5.43 -10.54 15.36
CA ASP A 250 6.89 -10.35 15.37
C ASP A 250 7.27 -8.89 15.65
N LEU A 251 6.53 -7.92 15.11
CA LEU A 251 6.75 -6.49 15.37
C LEU A 251 6.46 -6.11 16.82
N VAL A 252 5.44 -6.71 17.43
CA VAL A 252 5.13 -6.52 18.86
C VAL A 252 6.21 -7.17 19.72
N ALA A 253 6.63 -8.40 19.41
CA ALA A 253 7.68 -9.10 20.13
C ALA A 253 9.05 -8.39 20.05
N ALA A 254 9.34 -7.76 18.91
CA ALA A 254 10.55 -6.96 18.69
C ALA A 254 10.48 -5.55 19.32
N GLY A 255 9.34 -5.15 19.92
CA GLY A 255 9.16 -3.82 20.50
C GLY A 255 9.07 -2.69 19.48
N VAL A 256 8.74 -2.99 18.23
CA VAL A 256 8.54 -2.03 17.14
C VAL A 256 7.16 -1.40 17.25
N VAL A 257 6.12 -2.22 17.42
CA VAL A 257 4.75 -1.78 17.70
C VAL A 257 4.56 -1.66 19.19
N THR A 258 4.61 -0.44 19.70
CA THR A 258 4.43 -0.10 21.13
C THR A 258 3.21 0.79 21.36
N GLY A 259 2.69 1.41 20.29
CA GLY A 259 1.46 2.18 20.32
C GLY A 259 0.20 1.31 20.34
N PRO A 260 -0.99 1.94 20.42
CA PRO A 260 -2.25 1.22 20.41
C PRO A 260 -2.48 0.48 19.08
N VAL A 261 -3.14 -0.67 19.16
CA VAL A 261 -3.61 -1.44 18.01
C VAL A 261 -5.13 -1.42 17.99
N ALA A 262 -5.73 -0.71 17.04
CA ALA A 262 -7.17 -0.70 16.80
C ALA A 262 -7.47 -1.42 15.48
N THR A 263 -8.37 -2.40 15.51
CA THR A 263 -8.70 -3.23 14.34
C THR A 263 -10.14 -3.71 14.35
N SER A 264 -10.65 -4.18 13.21
CA SER A 264 -11.97 -4.83 13.10
C SER A 264 -11.89 -6.34 13.12
N TRP A 265 -10.85 -6.91 12.51
CA TRP A 265 -10.66 -8.37 12.53
C TRP A 265 -9.17 -8.76 12.48
N ALA A 266 -8.91 -10.02 12.82
CA ALA A 266 -7.59 -10.62 12.75
C ALA A 266 -7.61 -11.87 11.85
N MET A 267 -6.56 -12.02 11.03
CA MET A 267 -6.37 -13.18 10.15
C MET A 267 -4.92 -13.68 10.29
N GLY A 268 -4.73 -14.81 10.95
CA GLY A 268 -3.41 -15.38 11.20
C GLY A 268 -3.49 -16.80 11.72
N SER A 269 -2.47 -17.22 12.43
CA SER A 269 -2.44 -18.50 13.13
C SER A 269 -2.89 -18.34 14.59
N LYS A 270 -2.95 -19.47 15.27
CA LYS A 270 -3.16 -19.49 16.73
C LYS A 270 -2.21 -18.55 17.50
N ARG A 271 -1.00 -18.33 16.99
CA ARG A 271 -0.02 -17.43 17.61
C ARG A 271 -0.51 -15.98 17.67
N LEU A 272 -1.16 -15.49 16.60
CA LEU A 272 -1.80 -14.16 16.59
C LEU A 272 -3.02 -14.15 17.51
N TYR A 273 -3.82 -15.22 17.52
CA TYR A 273 -5.03 -15.31 18.33
C TYR A 273 -4.71 -15.36 19.82
N ASP A 274 -3.66 -16.08 20.23
CA ASP A 274 -3.17 -16.09 21.61
C ASP A 274 -2.62 -14.71 22.04
N LEU A 275 -2.03 -13.94 21.11
CA LEU A 275 -1.53 -12.60 21.39
C LEU A 275 -2.64 -11.59 21.69
N VAL A 276 -3.78 -11.70 20.99
CA VAL A 276 -4.89 -10.74 21.14
C VAL A 276 -5.89 -11.14 22.24
N ASP A 277 -5.77 -12.35 22.79
CA ASP A 277 -6.66 -12.86 23.84
C ASP A 277 -6.43 -12.09 25.16
N ASP A 278 -7.46 -11.42 25.65
CA ASP A 278 -7.47 -10.59 26.87
C ASP A 278 -6.34 -9.52 26.93
N ASP A 279 -5.72 -9.16 25.81
CA ASP A 279 -4.69 -8.11 25.77
C ASP A 279 -5.32 -6.73 25.46
N PRO A 280 -5.31 -5.78 26.42
CA PRO A 280 -5.93 -4.47 26.24
C PRO A 280 -5.26 -3.56 25.20
N ARG A 281 -4.06 -3.91 24.73
CA ARG A 281 -3.38 -3.19 23.64
C ARG A 281 -4.09 -3.36 22.31
N PHE A 282 -4.83 -4.47 22.13
CA PHE A 282 -5.54 -4.83 20.90
C PHE A 282 -7.04 -4.55 21.07
N ALA A 283 -7.46 -3.37 20.64
CA ALA A 283 -8.86 -2.97 20.70
C ALA A 283 -9.58 -3.31 19.39
N PHE A 284 -10.53 -4.23 19.44
CA PHE A 284 -11.37 -4.60 18.30
C PHE A 284 -12.63 -3.75 18.28
N HIS A 285 -12.94 -3.19 17.12
CA HIS A 285 -14.07 -2.28 16.93
C HIS A 285 -14.88 -2.64 15.67
N PRO A 286 -16.16 -2.26 15.61
CA PRO A 286 -16.95 -2.33 14.39
C PRO A 286 -16.29 -1.57 13.25
N VAL A 287 -16.53 -2.05 12.01
CA VAL A 287 -15.86 -1.50 10.83
C VAL A 287 -16.21 -0.02 10.56
N GLU A 288 -17.43 0.42 10.92
CA GLU A 288 -17.85 1.81 10.79
C GLU A 288 -17.04 2.77 11.65
N TYR A 289 -16.48 2.32 12.78
CA TYR A 289 -15.55 3.10 13.60
C TYR A 289 -14.13 3.09 13.00
N ILE A 290 -13.64 1.90 12.63
CA ILE A 290 -12.28 1.76 12.10
C ILE A 290 -12.13 2.47 10.75
N CYS A 291 -13.18 2.45 9.91
CA CYS A 291 -13.19 3.07 8.58
C CYS A 291 -13.76 4.50 8.56
N ASP A 292 -14.05 5.11 9.72
CA ASP A 292 -14.46 6.52 9.75
C ASP A 292 -13.27 7.41 9.35
N PRO A 293 -13.34 8.17 8.24
CA PRO A 293 -12.25 9.03 7.80
C PRO A 293 -11.86 10.09 8.85
N THR A 294 -12.79 10.49 9.74
CA THR A 294 -12.50 11.43 10.83
C THR A 294 -11.64 10.77 11.91
N VAL A 295 -11.96 9.53 12.26
CA VAL A 295 -11.17 8.73 13.22
C VAL A 295 -9.79 8.45 12.64
N ILE A 296 -9.71 8.01 11.38
CA ILE A 296 -8.45 7.76 10.69
C ILE A 296 -7.61 9.03 10.63
N GLY A 297 -8.20 10.16 10.20
CA GLY A 297 -7.53 11.46 10.08
C GLY A 297 -7.05 12.05 11.42
N SER A 298 -7.60 11.59 12.55
CA SER A 298 -7.14 11.99 13.89
C SER A 298 -5.83 11.30 14.31
N LYS A 299 -5.37 10.27 13.58
CA LYS A 299 -4.11 9.58 13.86
C LYS A 299 -2.96 10.36 13.23
N GLU A 300 -1.90 10.58 13.99
CA GLU A 300 -0.70 11.22 13.45
C GLU A 300 0.04 10.24 12.53
N ARG A 301 0.61 10.77 11.44
CA ARG A 301 1.40 10.00 10.46
C ARG A 301 0.72 8.71 10.02
N MET A 302 -0.57 8.85 9.69
CA MET A 302 -1.36 7.72 9.22
C MET A 302 -0.87 7.26 7.85
N VAL A 303 -0.37 6.04 7.75
CA VAL A 303 0.09 5.42 6.51
C VAL A 303 -0.91 4.34 6.11
N SER A 304 -1.62 4.59 5.03
CA SER A 304 -2.53 3.60 4.42
C SER A 304 -1.82 2.90 3.26
N VAL A 305 -1.78 1.57 3.28
CA VAL A 305 -1.18 0.75 2.23
C VAL A 305 -2.23 -0.17 1.63
N THR A 306 -2.59 0.08 0.37
CA THR A 306 -3.60 -0.71 -0.35
C THR A 306 -2.96 -1.40 -1.56
N GLN A 307 -3.14 -2.71 -1.68
CA GLN A 307 -2.76 -3.44 -2.89
C GLN A 307 -3.87 -3.30 -3.94
N ALA A 308 -3.51 -2.80 -5.12
CA ALA A 308 -4.39 -2.64 -6.27
C ALA A 308 -4.11 -3.70 -7.35
N PHE A 309 -5.02 -3.80 -8.32
CA PHE A 309 -4.85 -4.66 -9.49
C PHE A 309 -4.42 -3.86 -10.72
N THR A 310 -5.03 -2.71 -10.95
CA THR A 310 -4.69 -1.83 -12.08
C THR A 310 -4.83 -0.35 -11.70
N ILE A 311 -4.10 0.50 -12.41
CA ILE A 311 -4.15 1.96 -12.30
C ILE A 311 -4.02 2.58 -13.69
N ASP A 312 -4.75 3.67 -13.96
CA ASP A 312 -4.55 4.44 -15.19
C ASP A 312 -3.52 5.57 -15.03
N LEU A 313 -3.10 6.15 -16.17
CA LEU A 313 -2.09 7.22 -16.18
C LEU A 313 -2.54 8.52 -15.49
N THR A 314 -3.81 8.65 -15.14
CA THR A 314 -4.31 9.79 -14.36
C THR A 314 -4.30 9.53 -12.86
N GLY A 315 -4.15 8.26 -12.45
CA GLY A 315 -4.10 7.81 -11.06
C GLY A 315 -5.41 7.21 -10.53
N GLN A 316 -6.37 6.86 -11.39
CA GLN A 316 -7.57 6.11 -11.01
C GLN A 316 -7.22 4.64 -10.74
N VAL A 317 -7.71 4.07 -9.65
CA VAL A 317 -7.29 2.74 -9.15
C VAL A 317 -8.45 1.77 -9.13
N CYS A 318 -8.23 0.57 -9.66
CA CYS A 318 -9.14 -0.56 -9.55
C CYS A 318 -8.63 -1.60 -8.55
N THR A 319 -9.50 -2.00 -7.61
CA THR A 319 -9.28 -3.07 -6.62
C THR A 319 -10.31 -4.19 -6.71
N GLU A 320 -11.22 -4.12 -7.66
CA GLU A 320 -12.38 -5.01 -7.76
C GLU A 320 -12.19 -6.09 -8.82
N SER A 321 -11.58 -5.74 -9.95
CA SER A 321 -11.44 -6.62 -11.11
C SER A 321 -9.97 -6.94 -11.42
N LEU A 322 -9.68 -8.20 -11.67
CA LEU A 322 -8.37 -8.69 -12.07
C LEU A 322 -8.51 -9.53 -13.34
N ASP A 323 -7.78 -9.13 -14.39
CA ASP A 323 -7.76 -9.81 -15.69
C ASP A 323 -9.15 -10.06 -16.31
N GLY A 324 -10.09 -9.10 -16.10
CA GLY A 324 -11.45 -9.14 -16.65
C GLY A 324 -12.44 -9.96 -15.82
N ALA A 325 -12.03 -10.43 -14.65
CA ALA A 325 -12.90 -11.14 -13.70
C ALA A 325 -13.07 -10.34 -12.42
N LEU A 326 -14.26 -10.36 -11.84
CA LEU A 326 -14.51 -9.81 -10.50
C LEU A 326 -13.71 -10.62 -9.47
N TYR A 327 -12.82 -9.96 -8.74
CA TYR A 327 -11.82 -10.63 -7.91
C TYR A 327 -11.77 -10.16 -6.46
N GLY A 328 -12.12 -8.92 -6.20
CA GLY A 328 -12.05 -8.28 -4.90
C GLY A 328 -13.31 -7.50 -4.55
N GLY A 329 -13.14 -6.25 -4.17
CA GLY A 329 -14.22 -5.33 -3.83
C GLY A 329 -13.68 -3.92 -3.59
N VAL A 330 -14.59 -2.97 -3.37
CA VAL A 330 -14.24 -1.60 -2.94
C VAL A 330 -13.47 -1.65 -1.62
N SER A 331 -13.87 -2.54 -0.71
CA SER A 331 -13.22 -2.78 0.59
C SER A 331 -13.15 -1.51 1.45
N THR A 332 -12.05 -1.32 2.16
CA THR A 332 -11.81 -0.20 3.10
C THR A 332 -10.89 0.87 2.51
N GLY A 333 -10.23 0.58 1.40
CA GLY A 333 -9.22 1.43 0.78
C GLY A 333 -9.63 2.90 0.61
N PRO A 334 -10.81 3.24 0.02
CA PRO A 334 -11.23 4.63 -0.16
C PRO A 334 -11.32 5.42 1.13
N ALA A 335 -11.82 4.81 2.20
CA ALA A 335 -11.96 5.46 3.52
C ALA A 335 -10.58 5.74 4.14
N PHE A 336 -9.69 4.74 4.12
CA PHE A 336 -8.34 4.87 4.65
C PHE A 336 -7.49 5.86 3.86
N HIS A 337 -7.60 5.88 2.53
CA HIS A 337 -6.90 6.88 1.72
C HIS A 337 -7.34 8.31 2.07
N ARG A 338 -8.65 8.56 2.16
CA ARG A 338 -9.17 9.88 2.55
C ARG A 338 -8.80 10.26 3.96
N GLY A 339 -8.85 9.33 4.91
CA GLY A 339 -8.44 9.56 6.28
C GLY A 339 -6.93 9.84 6.39
N ALA A 340 -6.09 9.09 5.68
CA ALA A 340 -4.65 9.33 5.64
C ALA A 340 -4.30 10.71 5.04
N LEU A 341 -5.05 11.17 4.03
CA LEU A 341 -4.94 12.52 3.47
C LEU A 341 -5.26 13.62 4.49
N ALA A 342 -6.18 13.37 5.42
CA ALA A 342 -6.57 14.30 6.47
C ALA A 342 -5.65 14.26 7.70
N SER A 343 -4.83 13.22 7.82
CA SER A 343 -3.87 13.03 8.91
C SER A 343 -2.66 13.95 8.76
N LEU A 344 -2.17 14.48 9.87
CA LEU A 344 -0.91 15.23 9.88
C LEU A 344 0.26 14.31 9.49
N ASP A 345 1.00 14.68 8.44
CA ASP A 345 2.06 13.88 7.83
C ASP A 345 1.59 12.48 7.35
N GLY A 346 0.31 12.34 7.04
CA GLY A 346 -0.25 11.08 6.57
C GLY A 346 0.06 10.77 5.11
N MET A 347 0.04 9.49 4.75
CA MET A 347 0.34 9.00 3.41
C MET A 347 -0.66 7.94 2.95
N ALA A 348 -1.12 8.07 1.70
CA ALA A 348 -1.94 7.09 1.01
C ALA A 348 -1.10 6.40 -0.09
N ILE A 349 -0.84 5.11 0.08
CA ILE A 349 0.06 4.32 -0.78
C ILE A 349 -0.74 3.24 -1.50
N VAL A 350 -0.68 3.26 -2.82
CA VAL A 350 -1.14 2.18 -3.69
C VAL A 350 0.07 1.35 -4.11
N CYS A 351 0.03 0.05 -3.92
CA CYS A 351 1.06 -0.86 -4.39
C CYS A 351 0.47 -1.91 -5.33
N LEU A 352 1.20 -2.21 -6.41
CA LEU A 352 0.80 -3.21 -7.40
C LEU A 352 2.00 -3.74 -8.16
N ALA A 353 1.95 -5.01 -8.59
CA ALA A 353 2.91 -5.52 -9.57
C ALA A 353 2.69 -4.81 -10.91
N SER A 354 3.76 -4.50 -11.64
CA SER A 354 3.67 -3.82 -12.94
C SER A 354 2.94 -4.64 -14.00
N ARG A 355 2.86 -5.96 -13.80
CA ARG A 355 2.10 -6.90 -14.63
C ARG A 355 1.09 -7.68 -13.82
N THR A 356 -0.07 -7.94 -14.42
CA THR A 356 -1.07 -8.86 -13.86
C THR A 356 -0.61 -10.32 -14.02
N PRO A 357 -1.25 -11.29 -13.33
CA PRO A 357 -0.95 -12.71 -13.53
C PRO A 357 -1.07 -13.20 -14.99
N ALA A 358 -1.96 -12.57 -15.79
CA ALA A 358 -2.07 -12.85 -17.21
C ALA A 358 -0.97 -12.19 -18.08
N GLY A 359 0.01 -11.51 -17.46
CA GLY A 359 1.14 -10.85 -18.14
C GLY A 359 0.79 -9.48 -18.75
N ARG A 360 -0.42 -8.96 -18.57
CA ARG A 360 -0.82 -7.63 -19.05
C ARG A 360 -0.24 -6.54 -18.17
N SER A 361 -0.01 -5.34 -18.73
CA SER A 361 0.37 -4.18 -17.92
C SER A 361 -0.69 -3.86 -16.87
N ALA A 362 -0.28 -3.65 -15.62
CA ALA A 362 -1.16 -3.18 -14.56
C ALA A 362 -1.29 -1.65 -14.56
N ILE A 363 -0.33 -0.93 -15.15
CA ILE A 363 -0.43 0.51 -15.42
C ILE A 363 -0.91 0.68 -16.86
N ARG A 364 -1.99 1.43 -17.05
CA ARG A 364 -2.69 1.55 -18.33
C ARG A 364 -2.95 3.01 -18.71
N LEU A 365 -3.17 3.27 -20.00
CA LEU A 365 -3.60 4.60 -20.46
C LEU A 365 -4.92 5.01 -19.78
N ASP A 366 -5.93 4.14 -19.88
CA ASP A 366 -7.24 4.26 -19.23
C ASP A 366 -7.61 2.92 -18.60
N LEU A 367 -8.39 2.91 -17.51
CA LEU A 367 -9.00 1.68 -17.00
C LEU A 367 -9.97 1.10 -18.04
N GLY A 368 -10.01 -0.22 -18.12
CA GLY A 368 -10.92 -0.93 -19.02
C GLY A 368 -12.38 -0.85 -18.57
N PRO A 369 -13.33 -1.23 -19.44
CA PRO A 369 -14.76 -1.22 -19.10
C PRO A 369 -15.13 -2.14 -17.94
N ASP A 370 -14.33 -3.18 -17.69
CA ASP A 370 -14.51 -4.13 -16.59
C ASP A 370 -13.64 -3.79 -15.36
N GLU A 371 -13.04 -2.60 -15.32
CA GLU A 371 -12.14 -2.13 -14.27
C GLU A 371 -12.72 -0.88 -13.60
N PRO A 372 -13.68 -1.03 -12.67
CA PRO A 372 -14.30 0.11 -11.99
C PRO A 372 -13.29 0.86 -11.12
N VAL A 373 -13.51 2.17 -10.96
CA VAL A 373 -12.70 3.03 -10.10
C VAL A 373 -13.12 2.81 -8.64
N ALA A 374 -12.28 2.12 -7.88
CA ALA A 374 -12.47 1.96 -6.44
C ALA A 374 -11.87 3.12 -5.65
N ILE A 375 -10.66 3.58 -6.00
CA ILE A 375 -10.01 4.74 -5.37
C ILE A 375 -9.87 5.84 -6.42
N ALA A 376 -10.44 7.01 -6.10
CA ALA A 376 -10.39 8.15 -6.99
C ALA A 376 -8.96 8.71 -7.10
N ARG A 377 -8.58 9.22 -8.29
CA ARG A 377 -7.26 9.80 -8.54
C ARG A 377 -6.87 10.95 -7.60
N ALA A 378 -7.85 11.61 -6.98
CA ALA A 378 -7.62 12.68 -6.00
C ALA A 378 -7.14 12.14 -4.65
N ASP A 379 -7.40 10.86 -4.35
CA ASP A 379 -7.16 10.24 -3.05
C ASP A 379 -5.88 9.38 -3.05
N VAL A 380 -5.00 9.53 -4.05
CA VAL A 380 -3.74 8.77 -4.20
C VAL A 380 -2.53 9.68 -4.03
N HIS A 381 -1.65 9.35 -3.06
CA HIS A 381 -0.37 10.04 -2.88
C HIS A 381 0.77 9.32 -3.61
N TRP A 382 0.99 8.05 -3.28
CA TRP A 382 2.08 7.24 -3.78
C TRP A 382 1.55 6.04 -4.56
N VAL A 383 2.24 5.71 -5.63
CA VAL A 383 2.07 4.46 -6.37
C VAL A 383 3.42 3.76 -6.43
N ILE A 384 3.44 2.47 -6.11
CA ILE A 384 4.68 1.69 -5.99
C ILE A 384 4.55 0.39 -6.77
N THR A 385 5.54 0.14 -7.62
CA THR A 385 5.74 -1.14 -8.30
C THR A 385 7.14 -1.68 -7.98
N GLU A 386 7.50 -2.84 -8.51
CA GLU A 386 8.87 -3.38 -8.42
C GLU A 386 9.91 -2.51 -9.15
N TYR A 387 9.47 -1.58 -10.00
CA TYR A 387 10.36 -0.67 -10.75
C TYR A 387 10.54 0.70 -10.10
N GLY A 388 9.86 0.97 -9.00
CA GLY A 388 10.07 2.21 -8.24
C GLY A 388 8.81 2.81 -7.66
N THR A 389 8.90 4.11 -7.34
CA THR A 389 7.85 4.87 -6.64
C THR A 389 7.48 6.12 -7.43
N ALA A 390 6.19 6.39 -7.58
CA ALA A 390 5.63 7.60 -8.18
C ALA A 390 4.83 8.38 -7.14
N TYR A 391 5.13 9.66 -6.97
CA TYR A 391 4.36 10.58 -6.12
C TYR A 391 3.40 11.40 -6.98
N LEU A 392 2.09 11.31 -6.69
CA LEU A 392 1.04 11.88 -7.54
C LEU A 392 0.31 13.08 -6.92
N PHE A 393 0.38 13.27 -5.61
CA PHE A 393 -0.38 14.33 -4.94
C PHE A 393 0.13 15.72 -5.34
N GLY A 394 -0.79 16.62 -5.72
CA GLY A 394 -0.43 17.96 -6.19
C GLY A 394 0.20 18.02 -7.58
N ARG A 395 0.34 16.87 -8.28
CA ARG A 395 0.90 16.80 -9.62
C ARG A 395 -0.15 17.00 -10.69
N SER A 396 0.21 17.65 -11.78
CA SER A 396 -0.61 17.76 -12.99
C SER A 396 -0.84 16.38 -13.63
N VAL A 397 -1.84 16.25 -14.49
CA VAL A 397 -2.10 14.99 -15.20
C VAL A 397 -0.89 14.54 -16.02
N ALA A 398 -0.17 15.47 -16.65
CA ALA A 398 1.03 15.16 -17.41
C ALA A 398 2.16 14.62 -16.50
N GLU A 399 2.43 15.27 -15.37
CA GLU A 399 3.44 14.81 -14.40
C GLU A 399 3.07 13.44 -13.82
N ARG A 400 1.79 13.18 -13.55
CA ARG A 400 1.29 11.87 -13.10
C ARG A 400 1.55 10.79 -14.14
N ALA A 401 1.19 11.06 -15.41
CA ALA A 401 1.37 10.12 -16.49
C ALA A 401 2.85 9.74 -16.65
N VAL A 402 3.76 10.72 -16.66
CA VAL A 402 5.20 10.47 -16.74
C VAL A 402 5.68 9.62 -15.57
N ALA A 403 5.33 10.00 -14.33
CA ALA A 403 5.76 9.27 -13.13
C ALA A 403 5.24 7.83 -13.10
N LEU A 404 4.02 7.59 -13.55
CA LEU A 404 3.44 6.24 -13.63
C LEU A 404 4.07 5.40 -14.75
N ILE A 405 4.38 6.02 -15.91
CA ILE A 405 5.08 5.32 -16.99
C ILE A 405 6.49 4.90 -16.54
N GLU A 406 7.20 5.72 -15.77
CA GLU A 406 8.53 5.38 -15.23
C GLU A 406 8.53 4.13 -14.35
N ILE A 407 7.48 3.89 -13.61
CA ILE A 407 7.35 2.71 -12.75
C ILE A 407 6.57 1.55 -13.40
N ALA A 408 6.14 1.70 -14.65
CA ALA A 408 5.58 0.60 -15.43
C ALA A 408 6.67 -0.41 -15.82
N HIS A 409 6.25 -1.61 -16.25
CA HIS A 409 7.19 -2.60 -16.78
C HIS A 409 7.96 -2.01 -17.98
N PRO A 410 9.31 -2.14 -18.06
CA PRO A 410 10.14 -1.50 -19.08
C PRO A 410 9.66 -1.72 -20.51
N GLU A 411 9.21 -2.94 -20.83
CA GLU A 411 8.74 -3.30 -22.18
C GLU A 411 7.53 -2.51 -22.67
N VAL A 412 6.71 -1.95 -21.77
CA VAL A 412 5.48 -1.22 -22.15
C VAL A 412 5.63 0.30 -22.04
N ARG A 413 6.74 0.81 -21.50
CA ARG A 413 6.90 2.25 -21.24
C ARG A 413 6.81 3.08 -22.51
N SER A 414 7.45 2.65 -23.61
CA SER A 414 7.42 3.37 -24.90
C SER A 414 6.01 3.41 -25.48
N GLU A 415 5.31 2.28 -25.47
CA GLU A 415 3.93 2.19 -25.95
C GLU A 415 2.99 3.09 -25.12
N LEU A 416 3.13 3.07 -23.78
CA LEU A 416 2.35 3.93 -22.89
C LEU A 416 2.63 5.42 -23.13
N LEU A 417 3.90 5.78 -23.37
CA LEU A 417 4.26 7.16 -23.68
C LEU A 417 3.65 7.63 -25.01
N ASP A 418 3.78 6.83 -26.05
CA ASP A 418 3.23 7.14 -27.37
C ASP A 418 1.70 7.31 -27.28
N ALA A 419 1.02 6.42 -26.59
CA ALA A 419 -0.42 6.50 -26.36
C ALA A 419 -0.81 7.73 -25.51
N ALA A 420 -0.02 8.10 -24.51
CA ALA A 420 -0.23 9.30 -23.70
C ALA A 420 -0.03 10.59 -24.51
N ILE A 421 0.93 10.62 -25.43
CA ILE A 421 1.14 11.74 -26.38
C ILE A 421 -0.04 11.84 -27.34
N GLU A 422 -0.46 10.73 -27.95
CA GLU A 422 -1.61 10.69 -28.85
C GLU A 422 -2.90 11.16 -28.18
N ARG A 423 -3.11 10.74 -26.93
CA ARG A 423 -4.25 11.16 -26.09
C ARG A 423 -4.15 12.63 -25.64
N GLY A 424 -3.00 13.27 -25.77
CA GLY A 424 -2.77 14.63 -25.29
C GLY A 424 -2.61 14.76 -23.77
N LEU A 425 -2.31 13.66 -23.08
CA LEU A 425 -2.02 13.66 -21.63
C LEU A 425 -0.66 14.29 -21.35
N VAL A 426 0.32 14.08 -22.22
CA VAL A 426 1.68 14.63 -22.14
C VAL A 426 2.05 15.36 -23.43
N GLY A 427 3.03 16.25 -23.36
CA GLY A 427 3.48 17.02 -24.51
C GLY A 427 4.17 16.15 -25.58
N PRO A 428 4.12 16.56 -26.87
CA PRO A 428 4.63 15.75 -27.99
C PRO A 428 6.16 15.58 -27.99
N ARG A 429 6.88 16.30 -27.15
CA ARG A 429 8.36 16.22 -26.99
C ARG A 429 8.78 15.54 -25.69
N GLN A 430 7.82 14.93 -24.96
CA GLN A 430 8.13 14.17 -23.77
C GLN A 430 9.01 12.97 -24.11
N GLN A 431 10.10 12.78 -23.36
CA GLN A 431 11.02 11.67 -23.52
C GLN A 431 11.12 10.87 -22.23
N LEU A 432 11.33 9.58 -22.35
CA LEU A 432 11.71 8.65 -21.30
C LEU A 432 12.98 7.94 -21.74
N ARG A 433 14.05 8.02 -20.98
CA ARG A 433 15.32 7.35 -21.32
C ARG A 433 15.54 6.09 -20.49
N SER A 434 15.10 6.09 -19.23
CA SER A 434 15.32 4.96 -18.32
C SER A 434 14.66 3.68 -18.82
N ARG A 435 15.50 2.66 -19.11
CA ARG A 435 15.08 1.30 -19.45
C ARG A 435 15.22 0.35 -18.27
N THR A 436 15.94 0.75 -17.23
CA THR A 436 16.26 -0.04 -16.04
C THR A 436 15.37 0.35 -14.85
N ALA A 437 15.37 -0.46 -13.81
CA ALA A 437 14.72 -0.13 -12.55
C ALA A 437 15.42 1.06 -11.87
N TYR A 438 14.67 1.87 -11.16
CA TYR A 438 15.24 2.96 -10.35
C TYR A 438 16.24 2.41 -9.33
N PRO A 439 17.52 2.88 -9.33
CA PRO A 439 18.57 2.30 -8.50
C PRO A 439 18.45 2.74 -7.04
N VAL A 440 17.58 2.08 -6.31
CA VAL A 440 17.26 2.38 -4.90
C VAL A 440 18.45 2.12 -3.96
N ALA A 441 19.37 1.25 -4.34
CA ALA A 441 20.59 0.98 -3.58
C ALA A 441 21.45 2.24 -3.41
N GLU A 442 21.32 3.18 -4.36
CA GLU A 442 22.04 4.46 -4.36
C GLU A 442 21.35 5.54 -3.48
N VAL A 443 20.23 5.25 -2.83
CA VAL A 443 19.55 6.21 -1.94
C VAL A 443 20.17 6.13 -0.56
N ARG A 444 20.65 7.28 -0.03
CA ARG A 444 21.24 7.37 1.31
C ARG A 444 21.00 8.72 1.98
N ASP A 445 20.92 8.70 3.29
CA ASP A 445 20.86 9.92 4.10
C ASP A 445 22.29 10.37 4.45
N VAL A 446 22.53 11.66 4.35
CA VAL A 446 23.86 12.28 4.51
C VAL A 446 23.75 13.45 5.48
N ARG A 447 24.76 13.60 6.34
CA ARG A 447 24.88 14.72 7.26
C ARG A 447 26.00 15.66 6.81
N LEU A 448 25.69 16.94 6.64
CA LEU A 448 26.66 17.99 6.31
C LEU A 448 27.51 18.41 7.51
N ARG A 449 28.56 19.19 7.28
CA ARG A 449 29.49 19.65 8.33
C ARG A 449 28.83 20.50 9.40
N ASP A 450 27.77 21.22 9.07
CA ASP A 450 27.02 22.08 9.98
C ASP A 450 25.90 21.35 10.72
N GLY A 451 25.76 20.01 10.49
CA GLY A 451 24.78 19.15 11.13
C GLY A 451 23.46 19.01 10.38
N ARG A 452 23.24 19.76 9.28
CA ARG A 452 22.05 19.59 8.43
C ARG A 452 22.04 18.20 7.78
N GLU A 453 20.86 17.59 7.74
CA GLU A 453 20.63 16.30 7.11
C GLU A 453 19.96 16.50 5.75
N LEU A 454 20.33 15.68 4.79
CA LEU A 454 19.75 15.62 3.46
C LEU A 454 19.78 14.18 2.95
N ARG A 455 18.95 13.90 1.96
CA ARG A 455 18.96 12.61 1.26
C ARG A 455 19.61 12.78 -0.12
N LEU A 456 20.55 11.89 -0.44
CA LEU A 456 21.03 11.71 -1.80
C LEU A 456 20.23 10.58 -2.45
N ARG A 457 19.80 10.82 -3.67
CA ARG A 457 19.11 9.82 -4.48
C ARG A 457 19.35 10.07 -5.97
N PRO A 458 19.28 9.02 -6.82
CA PRO A 458 19.20 9.22 -8.25
C PRO A 458 18.04 10.14 -8.65
N THR A 459 18.22 10.92 -9.73
CA THR A 459 17.14 11.73 -10.27
C THR A 459 16.07 10.87 -10.91
N ARG A 460 14.87 11.43 -11.07
CA ARG A 460 13.73 10.84 -11.78
C ARG A 460 13.29 11.82 -12.86
N THR A 461 12.70 11.34 -13.93
CA THR A 461 12.14 12.23 -14.96
C THR A 461 11.10 13.20 -14.37
N SER A 462 10.37 12.76 -13.35
CA SER A 462 9.44 13.59 -12.58
C SER A 462 10.09 14.75 -11.80
N ASP A 463 11.42 14.77 -11.65
CA ASP A 463 12.16 15.86 -10.99
C ASP A 463 12.38 17.09 -11.89
N THR A 464 11.97 17.05 -13.15
CA THR A 464 12.20 18.10 -14.16
C THR A 464 11.88 19.49 -13.63
N ARG A 465 10.71 19.66 -12.98
CA ARG A 465 10.32 20.96 -12.42
C ARG A 465 11.20 21.38 -11.24
N ALA A 466 11.48 20.47 -10.32
CA ALA A 466 12.34 20.74 -9.17
C ALA A 466 13.78 21.05 -9.59
N MET A 467 14.26 20.48 -10.69
CA MET A 467 15.56 20.77 -11.30
C MET A 467 15.59 22.17 -11.93
N GLN A 468 14.52 22.59 -12.61
CA GLN A 468 14.37 23.97 -13.09
C GLN A 468 14.36 24.96 -11.91
N ASP A 469 13.64 24.63 -10.84
CA ASP A 469 13.61 25.48 -9.65
C ASP A 469 14.99 25.61 -9.00
N LEU A 470 15.80 24.53 -8.98
CA LEU A 470 17.21 24.61 -8.55
C LEU A 470 18.00 25.55 -9.47
N PHE A 471 17.90 25.39 -10.80
CA PHE A 471 18.57 26.25 -11.77
C PHE A 471 18.25 27.74 -11.56
N TYR A 472 16.99 28.09 -11.33
CA TYR A 472 16.59 29.49 -11.13
C TYR A 472 17.05 30.09 -9.80
N ARG A 473 17.38 29.25 -8.80
CA ARG A 473 17.98 29.68 -7.53
C ARG A 473 19.49 29.89 -7.62
N LEU A 474 20.16 29.32 -8.64
CA LEU A 474 21.60 29.56 -8.86
C LEU A 474 21.86 31.03 -9.16
N SER A 475 23.01 31.56 -8.69
CA SER A 475 23.48 32.87 -9.11
C SER A 475 23.80 32.89 -10.61
N GLU A 476 23.91 34.10 -11.20
CA GLU A 476 24.29 34.22 -12.60
C GLU A 476 25.69 33.62 -12.85
N GLU A 477 26.62 33.82 -11.91
CA GLU A 477 27.96 33.25 -11.93
C GLU A 477 27.94 31.72 -11.85
N ASP A 478 27.14 31.13 -10.96
CA ASP A 478 27.03 29.67 -10.84
C ASP A 478 26.41 29.03 -12.09
N ARG A 479 25.45 29.71 -12.74
CA ARG A 479 24.88 29.25 -14.02
C ARG A 479 25.90 29.29 -15.14
N GLU A 480 26.68 30.41 -15.25
CA GLU A 480 27.74 30.57 -16.26
C GLU A 480 28.85 29.53 -16.07
N THR A 481 29.27 29.27 -14.83
CA THR A 481 30.29 28.25 -14.54
C THR A 481 29.82 26.84 -14.80
N ARG A 482 28.50 26.54 -14.62
CA ARG A 482 27.96 25.20 -14.87
C ARG A 482 27.77 24.91 -16.37
N PHE A 483 27.34 25.89 -17.15
CA PHE A 483 26.98 25.70 -18.55
C PHE A 483 28.03 26.26 -19.53
N LEU A 484 29.12 26.82 -19.02
CA LEU A 484 30.23 27.41 -19.76
C LEU A 484 29.83 28.60 -20.66
N HIS A 485 28.58 29.06 -20.54
CA HIS A 485 28.04 30.23 -21.22
C HIS A 485 26.89 30.84 -20.42
N LYS A 486 26.54 32.07 -20.74
CA LYS A 486 25.39 32.72 -20.11
C LYS A 486 24.08 32.06 -20.51
N LEU A 487 23.42 31.46 -19.54
CA LEU A 487 22.13 30.81 -19.69
C LEU A 487 21.10 31.48 -18.79
N SER A 488 20.11 32.15 -19.36
CA SER A 488 19.06 32.89 -18.61
C SER A 488 17.88 32.02 -18.26
N SER A 489 17.65 30.92 -19.00
CA SER A 489 16.52 30.00 -18.80
C SER A 489 16.90 28.55 -19.10
N LEU A 490 16.40 27.64 -18.32
CA LEU A 490 16.49 26.21 -18.57
C LEU A 490 15.16 25.75 -19.17
N THR A 491 15.17 25.36 -20.45
CA THR A 491 13.95 24.86 -21.12
C THR A 491 13.48 23.54 -20.53
N ASP A 492 12.20 23.22 -20.69
CA ASP A 492 11.65 21.93 -20.22
C ASP A 492 12.41 20.74 -20.79
N SER A 493 12.76 20.79 -22.09
CA SER A 493 13.53 19.74 -22.75
C SER A 493 14.94 19.58 -22.16
N ALA A 494 15.63 20.69 -21.84
CA ALA A 494 16.95 20.64 -21.23
C ALA A 494 16.88 20.12 -19.76
N ALA A 495 15.88 20.55 -19.00
CA ALA A 495 15.66 20.05 -17.65
C ALA A 495 15.29 18.56 -17.64
N GLN A 496 14.45 18.10 -18.60
CA GLN A 496 14.17 16.68 -18.78
C GLN A 496 15.42 15.87 -19.07
N HIS A 497 16.31 16.37 -19.93
CA HIS A 497 17.57 15.71 -20.24
C HIS A 497 18.46 15.53 -18.99
N LEU A 498 18.48 16.51 -18.10
CA LEU A 498 19.22 16.41 -16.83
C LEU A 498 18.62 15.40 -15.84
N CYS A 499 17.33 15.07 -15.95
CA CYS A 499 16.63 14.19 -15.02
C CYS A 499 16.37 12.80 -15.59
N SER A 500 16.20 12.67 -16.92
CA SER A 500 15.91 11.41 -17.59
C SER A 500 17.20 10.71 -18.00
N VAL A 501 17.86 10.08 -17.05
CA VAL A 501 19.07 9.27 -17.24
C VAL A 501 18.73 7.79 -17.36
N ASP A 502 19.60 6.99 -17.98
CA ASP A 502 19.38 5.56 -18.17
C ASP A 502 19.82 4.70 -16.99
N TYR A 503 20.56 5.28 -16.04
CA TYR A 503 21.18 4.62 -14.89
C TYR A 503 22.23 3.55 -15.22
N GLU A 504 22.82 3.61 -16.40
CA GLU A 504 23.90 2.74 -16.88
C GLU A 504 25.08 3.59 -17.40
N GLU A 505 24.91 4.19 -18.58
CA GLU A 505 25.89 5.11 -19.16
C GLU A 505 25.70 6.56 -18.65
N GLU A 506 24.49 6.89 -18.21
CA GLU A 506 24.13 8.18 -17.62
C GLU A 506 23.62 8.00 -16.19
N MET A 507 24.13 8.81 -15.25
CA MET A 507 23.64 8.88 -13.88
C MET A 507 23.53 10.34 -13.43
N ALA A 508 22.50 10.64 -12.67
CA ALA A 508 22.39 11.92 -11.98
C ALA A 508 21.88 11.71 -10.55
N PHE A 509 22.54 12.37 -9.60
CA PHE A 509 22.12 12.38 -8.20
C PHE A 509 21.49 13.72 -7.84
N ALA A 510 20.40 13.68 -7.12
CA ALA A 510 19.78 14.83 -6.47
C ALA A 510 20.04 14.78 -4.96
N ALA A 511 20.55 15.88 -4.40
CA ALA A 511 20.57 16.14 -2.97
C ALA A 511 19.25 16.83 -2.60
N VAL A 512 18.42 16.16 -1.80
CA VAL A 512 17.07 16.63 -1.48
C VAL A 512 16.89 16.84 0.01
N VAL A 513 16.06 17.82 0.37
CA VAL A 513 15.66 18.14 1.73
C VAL A 513 14.15 18.24 1.84
N GLY A 514 13.64 18.02 3.04
CA GLY A 514 12.22 17.99 3.32
C GLY A 514 11.64 16.57 3.32
N PRO A 515 10.37 16.43 3.73
CA PRO A 515 9.70 15.14 3.73
C PRO A 515 9.53 14.61 2.29
N ALA A 516 9.43 13.29 2.15
CA ALA A 516 9.36 12.62 0.85
C ALA A 516 8.25 13.16 -0.10
N ALA A 517 7.18 13.71 0.49
CA ALA A 517 6.08 14.35 -0.25
C ALA A 517 6.41 15.75 -0.77
N HIS A 518 7.39 16.45 -0.17
CA HIS A 518 7.73 17.84 -0.48
C HIS A 518 9.26 18.04 -0.55
N GLU A 519 9.92 17.11 -1.23
CA GLU A 519 11.36 17.21 -1.45
C GLU A 519 11.71 18.45 -2.28
N ARG A 520 12.71 19.19 -1.81
CA ARG A 520 13.34 20.28 -2.54
C ARG A 520 14.75 19.86 -2.94
N ILE A 521 15.09 19.91 -4.21
CA ILE A 521 16.45 19.67 -4.70
C ILE A 521 17.31 20.88 -4.33
N VAL A 522 18.37 20.65 -3.55
CA VAL A 522 19.33 21.67 -3.12
C VAL A 522 20.72 21.47 -3.74
N GLY A 523 20.91 20.37 -4.45
CA GLY A 523 22.10 20.10 -5.23
C GLY A 523 21.86 18.97 -6.20
N ALA A 524 22.63 18.94 -7.28
CA ALA A 524 22.61 17.84 -8.25
C ALA A 524 24.01 17.61 -8.81
N SER A 525 24.32 16.34 -9.13
CA SER A 525 25.51 15.94 -9.86
C SER A 525 25.13 15.06 -11.03
N PHE A 526 25.90 15.10 -12.10
CA PHE A 526 25.63 14.45 -13.36
C PHE A 526 26.87 13.69 -13.82
N TYR A 527 26.65 12.54 -14.44
CA TYR A 527 27.64 11.60 -14.93
C TYR A 527 27.22 11.10 -16.31
N TYR A 528 28.10 11.23 -17.29
CA TYR A 528 27.89 10.80 -18.67
C TYR A 528 29.10 10.02 -19.14
N LEU A 529 29.00 8.68 -19.19
CA LEU A 529 30.08 7.80 -19.63
C LEU A 529 30.25 7.87 -21.14
N SER A 530 31.47 8.05 -21.58
CA SER A 530 31.85 7.85 -22.98
C SER A 530 32.36 6.42 -23.18
N PRO A 531 31.63 5.53 -23.83
CA PRO A 531 32.09 4.16 -24.06
C PRO A 531 33.39 4.09 -24.89
N ALA A 532 33.66 5.12 -25.72
CA ALA A 532 34.85 5.19 -26.56
C ALA A 532 36.13 5.42 -25.76
N THR A 533 36.06 6.14 -24.64
CA THR A 533 37.23 6.49 -23.82
C THR A 533 37.26 5.77 -22.48
N GLY A 534 36.12 5.26 -22.03
CA GLY A 534 35.92 4.74 -20.68
C GLY A 534 35.99 5.84 -19.59
N LEU A 535 35.92 7.11 -19.99
CA LEU A 535 35.91 8.26 -19.08
C LEU A 535 34.49 8.83 -18.99
N ALA A 536 34.12 9.32 -17.82
CA ALA A 536 32.82 9.93 -17.62
C ALA A 536 32.93 11.44 -17.41
N GLU A 537 32.18 12.21 -18.20
CA GLU A 537 32.03 13.65 -17.98
C GLU A 537 31.15 13.89 -16.77
N VAL A 538 31.57 14.79 -15.86
CA VAL A 538 30.81 15.12 -14.66
C VAL A 538 30.55 16.60 -14.52
N ALA A 539 29.40 16.94 -13.92
CA ALA A 539 28.99 18.32 -13.67
C ALA A 539 28.14 18.42 -12.40
N TYR A 540 28.04 19.64 -11.83
CA TYR A 540 27.41 19.88 -10.54
C TYR A 540 26.56 21.14 -10.55
N MET A 541 25.45 21.14 -9.81
CA MET A 541 24.68 22.32 -9.44
C MET A 541 24.42 22.29 -7.95
N ILE A 542 24.69 23.41 -7.24
CA ILE A 542 24.45 23.49 -5.79
C ILE A 542 23.82 24.85 -5.49
N ASP A 543 22.65 24.78 -4.84
CA ASP A 543 21.92 25.95 -4.35
C ASP A 543 22.84 26.83 -3.50
N PRO A 544 22.92 28.17 -3.72
CA PRO A 544 23.82 29.06 -3.00
C PRO A 544 23.76 28.93 -1.47
N ASP A 545 22.59 28.70 -0.89
CA ASP A 545 22.40 28.52 0.56
C ASP A 545 23.01 27.22 1.10
N TRP A 546 23.45 26.34 0.21
CA TRP A 546 24.03 25.02 0.51
C TRP A 546 25.49 24.88 0.07
N GLN A 547 26.07 25.95 -0.47
CA GLN A 547 27.49 26.01 -0.83
C GLN A 547 28.38 26.18 0.43
N GLY A 548 29.64 25.80 0.33
CA GLY A 548 30.58 25.89 1.45
C GLY A 548 30.42 24.86 2.57
N LEU A 549 29.37 24.08 2.57
CA LEU A 549 29.01 23.09 3.61
C LEU A 549 29.58 21.69 3.36
N GLY A 550 30.29 21.50 2.28
CA GLY A 550 30.88 20.21 1.88
C GLY A 550 30.03 19.39 0.91
N LEU A 551 28.82 19.86 0.51
CA LEU A 551 27.91 19.13 -0.37
C LEU A 551 28.56 18.77 -1.72
N GLY A 552 29.33 19.70 -2.34
CA GLY A 552 30.03 19.40 -3.61
C GLY A 552 31.03 18.25 -3.51
N GLY A 553 31.76 18.16 -2.39
CA GLY A 553 32.67 17.03 -2.15
C GLY A 553 31.93 15.70 -1.93
N ILE A 554 30.76 15.73 -1.31
CA ILE A 554 29.91 14.55 -1.11
C ILE A 554 29.37 14.08 -2.45
N LEU A 555 28.78 14.97 -3.26
CA LEU A 555 28.28 14.65 -4.60
C LEU A 555 29.37 14.10 -5.53
N HIS A 556 30.61 14.67 -5.42
CA HIS A 556 31.75 14.17 -6.19
C HIS A 556 32.17 12.76 -5.74
N ALA A 557 32.30 12.53 -4.43
CA ALA A 557 32.63 11.21 -3.90
C ALA A 557 31.62 10.14 -4.32
N GLU A 558 30.36 10.55 -4.42
CA GLU A 558 29.29 9.70 -4.91
C GLU A 558 29.49 9.28 -6.37
N LEU A 559 29.76 10.26 -7.25
CA LEU A 559 30.03 9.95 -8.66
C LEU A 559 31.31 9.13 -8.84
N VAL A 560 32.35 9.36 -8.03
CA VAL A 560 33.57 8.54 -8.04
C VAL A 560 33.27 7.10 -7.65
N ALA A 561 32.49 6.89 -6.60
CA ALA A 561 32.11 5.55 -6.15
C ALA A 561 31.30 4.84 -7.24
N TYR A 562 30.29 5.52 -7.77
CA TYR A 562 29.44 5.00 -8.84
C TYR A 562 30.27 4.66 -10.11
N ALA A 563 31.14 5.56 -10.55
CA ALA A 563 31.98 5.38 -11.72
C ALA A 563 32.90 4.16 -11.60
N ARG A 564 33.53 3.95 -10.43
CA ARG A 564 34.40 2.78 -10.16
C ARG A 564 33.60 1.47 -10.17
N GLU A 565 32.42 1.47 -9.56
CA GLU A 565 31.56 0.29 -9.50
C GLU A 565 31.04 -0.12 -10.89
N HIS A 566 30.81 0.87 -11.78
CA HIS A 566 30.34 0.68 -13.14
C HIS A 566 31.46 0.63 -14.20
N GLY A 567 32.72 0.48 -13.76
CA GLY A 567 33.86 0.18 -14.64
C GLY A 567 34.38 1.35 -15.46
N ALA A 568 34.09 2.59 -15.09
CA ALA A 568 34.71 3.77 -15.69
C ALA A 568 36.20 3.83 -15.30
N HIS A 569 37.04 4.30 -16.21
CA HIS A 569 38.48 4.46 -15.99
C HIS A 569 38.86 5.75 -15.26
N GLY A 570 37.93 6.71 -15.22
CA GLY A 570 38.14 8.01 -14.61
C GLY A 570 37.04 8.99 -14.92
N LEU A 571 37.19 10.22 -14.43
CA LEU A 571 36.24 11.31 -14.64
C LEU A 571 36.89 12.43 -15.44
N THR A 572 36.10 13.16 -16.22
CA THR A 572 36.46 14.39 -16.90
C THR A 572 35.52 15.53 -16.53
N ALA A 573 36.01 16.76 -16.53
CA ALA A 573 35.16 17.94 -16.37
C ALA A 573 35.78 19.15 -17.04
N ASP A 574 34.94 19.98 -17.65
CA ASP A 574 35.31 21.28 -18.17
C ASP A 574 35.01 22.37 -17.11
N VAL A 575 36.02 23.11 -16.74
CA VAL A 575 35.97 24.12 -15.67
C VAL A 575 36.44 25.47 -16.18
N LEU A 576 35.67 26.55 -15.96
CA LEU A 576 36.10 27.89 -16.31
C LEU A 576 37.31 28.29 -15.50
N LEU A 577 38.24 28.97 -16.19
CA LEU A 577 39.49 29.48 -15.58
C LEU A 577 39.14 30.34 -14.35
N GLY A 578 39.75 30.01 -13.20
CA GLY A 578 39.49 30.72 -11.94
C GLY A 578 38.37 30.13 -11.05
N ASN A 579 37.68 29.08 -11.47
CA ASN A 579 36.75 28.36 -10.60
C ASN A 579 37.51 27.49 -9.56
N THR A 580 38.15 28.15 -8.60
CA THR A 580 38.93 27.50 -7.54
C THR A 580 38.12 26.58 -6.64
N ARG A 581 36.78 26.76 -6.60
CA ARG A 581 35.89 25.89 -5.82
C ARG A 581 35.83 24.50 -6.43
N MET A 582 35.67 24.42 -7.75
CA MET A 582 35.61 23.17 -8.47
C MET A 582 36.98 22.45 -8.48
N MET A 583 38.06 23.19 -8.70
CA MET A 583 39.42 22.65 -8.61
C MET A 583 39.66 21.92 -7.29
N ARG A 584 39.26 22.50 -6.15
CA ARG A 584 39.38 21.88 -4.82
C ARG A 584 38.57 20.59 -4.66
N VAL A 585 37.51 20.41 -5.43
CA VAL A 585 36.69 19.18 -5.39
C VAL A 585 37.49 18.06 -6.06
N PHE A 586 38.10 18.31 -7.23
CA PHE A 586 38.89 17.34 -7.98
C PHE A 586 40.29 17.07 -7.35
N GLU A 587 40.87 18.01 -6.63
CA GLU A 587 42.16 17.82 -5.93
C GLU A 587 42.07 16.89 -4.71
N ARG A 588 40.88 16.49 -4.29
CA ARG A 588 40.67 15.64 -3.11
C ARG A 588 40.59 14.17 -3.50
N GLY A 589 41.48 13.36 -2.94
CA GLY A 589 41.48 11.91 -3.08
C GLY A 589 42.82 11.37 -3.58
N ASP A 590 42.91 10.06 -3.61
CA ASP A 590 44.10 9.29 -4.02
C ASP A 590 43.95 8.91 -5.51
N HIS A 591 44.14 9.89 -6.40
CA HIS A 591 43.97 9.72 -7.85
C HIS A 591 44.97 10.62 -8.60
N SER A 592 45.22 10.32 -9.88
CA SER A 592 46.03 11.20 -10.73
C SER A 592 45.11 12.22 -11.41
N LEU A 593 45.43 13.50 -11.23
CA LEU A 593 44.72 14.61 -11.87
C LEU A 593 45.64 15.25 -12.93
N SER A 594 45.20 15.32 -14.17
CA SER A 594 45.79 16.09 -15.23
C SER A 594 44.92 17.30 -15.61
N VAL A 595 45.53 18.43 -15.87
CA VAL A 595 44.84 19.68 -16.23
C VAL A 595 45.38 20.17 -17.55
N LYS A 596 44.52 20.39 -18.53
CA LYS A 596 44.85 20.99 -19.82
C LYS A 596 44.05 22.30 -19.98
N THR A 597 44.72 23.40 -20.27
CA THR A 597 44.05 24.70 -20.45
C THR A 597 43.95 25.04 -21.92
N GLU A 598 42.74 25.29 -22.41
CA GLU A 598 42.46 25.71 -23.78
C GLU A 598 41.26 26.67 -23.83
N GLY A 599 41.40 27.82 -24.52
CA GLY A 599 40.27 28.74 -24.77
C GLY A 599 39.61 29.36 -23.53
N GLY A 600 40.30 29.42 -22.37
CA GLY A 600 39.74 29.94 -21.12
C GLY A 600 39.00 28.88 -20.27
N VAL A 601 39.07 27.62 -20.68
CA VAL A 601 38.54 26.45 -19.98
C VAL A 601 39.71 25.55 -19.57
N GLU A 602 39.62 24.98 -18.37
CA GLU A 602 40.48 23.91 -17.86
C GLU A 602 39.78 22.58 -18.03
N GLU A 603 40.28 21.73 -18.91
CA GLU A 603 39.88 20.34 -19.06
C GLU A 603 40.57 19.49 -17.99
N LEU A 604 39.81 19.01 -17.04
CA LEU A 604 40.27 18.14 -15.96
C LEU A 604 40.10 16.66 -16.36
N THR A 605 41.13 15.86 -16.15
CA THR A 605 41.02 14.39 -16.27
C THR A 605 41.56 13.74 -15.01
N MET A 606 40.71 13.02 -14.32
CA MET A 606 41.01 12.28 -13.11
C MET A 606 40.95 10.79 -13.42
N LEU A 607 42.04 10.06 -13.26
CA LEU A 607 42.13 8.60 -13.47
C LEU A 607 42.13 7.87 -12.12
N PHE A 608 41.38 6.76 -12.06
CA PHE A 608 41.21 5.96 -10.86
C PHE A 608 42.37 5.01 -10.55
#